data_910755bc251df99972b7149eaf358040
#
_entry.id   910755bc251df99972b7149eaf358040
#
_cell.length_a   1.000
_cell.length_b   1.000
_cell.length_c   1.000
_cell.angle_alpha   90.00
_cell.angle_beta   90.00
_cell.angle_gamma   90.00
#
_symmetry.space_group_name_H-M   'P 1'
#
loop_
_entity.id
_entity.type
_entity.pdbx_description
1 polymer ?
#
loop_
_entity_poly.entity_id
_entity_poly.type
_entity_poly.pdbx_seq_one_letter_code
_entity_poly.pdbx_strand_id
1 'polypeptide(L)'
;TALISAFAAINQDDIKKVLAYSTISQLGFMFIAIGAGAYVAAIFHLVTHAFFKALLFLGAGAVIHEMHHEQNIYKMGGLRKKMPVTAAMMGIGTLAISGIPPLAGFWSKDEILASVFSKGGIYYGFWALSLLAALMTAFYMGRHWLLIFVKEPSNELDSVNEAPKNMTRPLILLGLFSIFIGFINTPFFHGLEKVLHETLYNVEVTHLPKGITLAVLAFLSIGAGFTGLALAYLIYIFDIFGYFKIKIPFLKQIKKLSKDVLNLNKIGNLIFVKGMKSLSRKVAV
;
A
#
# COMPACT_ATOMS: atom_id res chain seq x y z
N THR A 1 4.38 12.95 -2.90
CA THR A 1 4.39 11.61 -3.55
C THR A 1 3.41 10.66 -2.84
N ALA A 2 3.52 10.42 -1.50
CA ALA A 2 2.69 9.44 -0.77
C ALA A 2 1.18 9.64 -1.00
N LEU A 3 0.66 10.84 -0.74
CA LEU A 3 -0.76 11.17 -0.90
C LEU A 3 -1.23 11.12 -2.36
N ILE A 4 -0.47 11.70 -3.29
CA ILE A 4 -0.86 11.76 -4.71
C ILE A 4 -0.95 10.34 -5.28
N SER A 5 0.00 9.47 -4.93
CA SER A 5 0.00 8.09 -5.39
C SER A 5 -1.07 7.24 -4.72
N ALA A 6 -1.39 7.49 -3.43
CA ALA A 6 -2.51 6.85 -2.76
C ALA A 6 -3.85 7.23 -3.41
N PHE A 7 -4.03 8.53 -3.71
CA PHE A 7 -5.20 9.02 -4.45
C PHE A 7 -5.31 8.39 -5.84
N ALA A 8 -4.17 8.21 -6.52
CA ALA A 8 -4.09 7.51 -7.78
C ALA A 8 -4.55 6.05 -7.66
N ALA A 9 -4.05 5.33 -6.65
CA ALA A 9 -4.39 3.93 -6.41
C ALA A 9 -5.88 3.71 -6.18
N ILE A 10 -6.56 4.62 -5.47
CA ILE A 10 -8.01 4.57 -5.23
C ILE A 10 -8.82 4.47 -6.53
N ASN A 11 -8.35 5.10 -7.60
CA ASN A 11 -9.09 5.24 -8.84
C ASN A 11 -8.65 4.25 -9.94
N GLN A 12 -7.70 3.36 -9.66
CA GLN A 12 -7.28 2.34 -10.61
C GLN A 12 -8.25 1.15 -10.61
N ASP A 13 -8.55 0.68 -11.80
CA ASP A 13 -9.40 -0.50 -12.02
C ASP A 13 -8.56 -1.75 -12.36
N ASP A 14 -7.28 -1.58 -12.65
CA ASP A 14 -6.32 -2.63 -12.99
C ASP A 14 -5.60 -3.12 -11.73
N ILE A 15 -5.62 -4.44 -11.49
CA ILE A 15 -5.05 -5.10 -10.31
C ILE A 15 -3.57 -4.76 -10.11
N LYS A 16 -2.77 -4.71 -11.19
CA LYS A 16 -1.33 -4.38 -11.13
C LYS A 16 -1.11 -2.89 -10.91
N LYS A 17 -1.94 -2.02 -11.52
CA LYS A 17 -1.80 -0.56 -11.37
C LYS A 17 -2.12 -0.09 -9.96
N VAL A 18 -3.13 -0.68 -9.30
CA VAL A 18 -3.39 -0.42 -7.87
C VAL A 18 -2.13 -0.70 -7.05
N LEU A 19 -1.51 -1.86 -7.25
CA LEU A 19 -0.30 -2.26 -6.53
C LEU A 19 0.92 -1.39 -6.89
N ALA A 20 1.07 -0.96 -8.14
CA ALA A 20 2.15 -0.09 -8.58
C ALA A 20 2.07 1.30 -7.92
N TYR A 21 0.90 1.96 -7.96
CA TYR A 21 0.70 3.24 -7.27
C TYR A 21 0.82 3.11 -5.76
N SER A 22 0.39 1.99 -5.21
CA SER A 22 0.63 1.66 -3.81
C SER A 22 2.13 1.59 -3.49
N THR A 23 2.97 1.02 -4.37
CA THR A 23 4.44 1.01 -4.19
C THR A 23 5.00 2.42 -4.15
N ILE A 24 4.62 3.28 -5.10
CA ILE A 24 5.06 4.69 -5.15
C ILE A 24 4.63 5.43 -3.86
N SER A 25 3.42 5.14 -3.35
CA SER A 25 2.95 5.72 -2.10
C SER A 25 3.81 5.30 -0.91
N GLN A 26 4.16 4.01 -0.78
CA GLN A 26 5.01 3.52 0.32
C GLN A 26 6.45 4.07 0.23
N LEU A 27 7.02 4.19 -0.98
CA LEU A 27 8.29 4.89 -1.16
C LEU A 27 8.20 6.34 -0.66
N GLY A 28 7.06 7.01 -0.86
CA GLY A 28 6.80 8.33 -0.30
C GLY A 28 6.92 8.39 1.23
N PHE A 29 6.45 7.35 1.96
CA PHE A 29 6.65 7.24 3.42
C PHE A 29 8.14 7.10 3.78
N MET A 30 8.89 6.29 3.03
CA MET A 30 10.33 6.13 3.25
C MET A 30 11.08 7.45 3.05
N PHE A 31 10.74 8.22 2.01
CA PHE A 31 11.34 9.55 1.77
C PHE A 31 10.98 10.55 2.85
N ILE A 32 9.78 10.51 3.42
CA ILE A 32 9.42 11.37 4.56
C ILE A 32 10.26 10.99 5.78
N ALA A 33 10.45 9.69 6.04
CA ALA A 33 11.31 9.22 7.13
C ALA A 33 12.76 9.68 6.96
N ILE A 34 13.32 9.53 5.74
CA ILE A 34 14.67 10.01 5.42
C ILE A 34 14.77 11.53 5.63
N GLY A 35 13.78 12.31 5.15
CA GLY A 35 13.72 13.76 5.35
C GLY A 35 13.60 14.18 6.82
N ALA A 36 13.06 13.33 7.68
CA ALA A 36 13.03 13.51 9.13
C ALA A 36 14.31 13.01 9.83
N GLY A 37 15.28 12.45 9.10
CA GLY A 37 16.49 11.84 9.68
C GLY A 37 16.27 10.46 10.28
N ALA A 38 15.09 9.84 10.08
CA ALA A 38 14.72 8.53 10.60
C ALA A 38 15.14 7.41 9.63
N TYR A 39 16.44 7.26 9.40
CA TYR A 39 17.00 6.34 8.41
C TYR A 39 16.72 4.88 8.75
N VAL A 40 16.81 4.51 10.05
CA VAL A 40 16.49 3.15 10.52
C VAL A 40 15.04 2.80 10.20
N ALA A 41 14.09 3.69 10.51
CA ALA A 41 12.67 3.49 10.21
C ALA A 41 12.41 3.37 8.70
N ALA A 42 13.12 4.15 7.87
CA ALA A 42 13.00 4.07 6.41
C ALA A 42 13.49 2.71 5.89
N ILE A 43 14.65 2.24 6.34
CA ILE A 43 15.22 0.94 5.95
C ILE A 43 14.34 -0.21 6.50
N PHE A 44 13.87 -0.10 7.73
CA PHE A 44 12.97 -1.08 8.31
C PHE A 44 11.68 -1.22 7.48
N HIS A 45 11.09 -0.09 7.09
CA HIS A 45 9.92 -0.12 6.23
C HIS A 45 10.25 -0.67 4.83
N LEU A 46 11.44 -0.40 4.28
CA LEU A 46 11.87 -0.99 3.00
C LEU A 46 11.95 -2.52 3.09
N VAL A 47 12.51 -3.06 4.18
CA VAL A 47 12.61 -4.52 4.40
C VAL A 47 11.21 -5.15 4.50
N THR A 48 10.35 -4.65 5.38
CA THR A 48 8.99 -5.18 5.54
C THR A 48 8.17 -5.04 4.25
N HIS A 49 8.32 -3.89 3.58
CA HIS A 49 7.67 -3.58 2.30
C HIS A 49 8.04 -4.59 1.22
N ALA A 50 9.29 -5.01 1.13
CA ALA A 50 9.73 -5.97 0.13
C ALA A 50 8.93 -7.28 0.22
N PHE A 51 8.70 -7.81 1.43
CA PHE A 51 7.97 -9.06 1.63
C PHE A 51 6.48 -8.93 1.29
N PHE A 52 5.76 -7.98 1.87
CA PHE A 52 4.33 -7.89 1.58
C PHE A 52 4.05 -7.37 0.17
N LYS A 53 4.97 -6.65 -0.48
CA LYS A 53 4.81 -6.27 -1.89
C LYS A 53 5.07 -7.42 -2.83
N ALA A 54 6.10 -8.20 -2.62
CA ALA A 54 6.32 -9.43 -3.37
C ALA A 54 5.10 -10.36 -3.25
N LEU A 55 4.56 -10.53 -2.03
CA LEU A 55 3.35 -11.30 -1.78
C LEU A 55 2.16 -10.81 -2.60
N LEU A 56 1.88 -9.51 -2.56
CA LEU A 56 0.74 -8.92 -3.26
C LEU A 56 0.88 -8.99 -4.78
N PHE A 57 2.09 -8.74 -5.33
CA PHE A 57 2.31 -8.81 -6.78
C PHE A 57 2.29 -10.24 -7.31
N LEU A 58 2.90 -11.19 -6.60
CA LEU A 58 2.83 -12.60 -6.99
C LEU A 58 1.41 -13.16 -6.85
N GLY A 59 0.68 -12.75 -5.79
CA GLY A 59 -0.73 -13.08 -5.63
C GLY A 59 -1.60 -12.51 -6.75
N ALA A 60 -1.36 -11.26 -7.15
CA ALA A 60 -2.04 -10.67 -8.32
C ALA A 60 -1.70 -11.43 -9.61
N GLY A 61 -0.43 -11.89 -9.76
CA GLY A 61 -0.02 -12.76 -10.86
C GLY A 61 -0.78 -14.08 -10.89
N ALA A 62 -0.97 -14.72 -9.73
CA ALA A 62 -1.76 -15.94 -9.58
C ALA A 62 -3.23 -15.73 -9.98
N VAL A 63 -3.84 -14.62 -9.50
CA VAL A 63 -5.23 -14.27 -9.90
C VAL A 63 -5.35 -14.05 -11.40
N ILE A 64 -4.44 -13.31 -12.02
CA ILE A 64 -4.46 -13.02 -13.46
C ILE A 64 -4.28 -14.31 -14.27
N HIS A 65 -3.44 -15.22 -13.80
CA HIS A 65 -3.20 -16.51 -14.46
C HIS A 65 -4.50 -17.33 -14.53
N GLU A 66 -5.17 -17.49 -13.41
CA GLU A 66 -6.42 -18.28 -13.31
C GLU A 66 -7.63 -17.58 -13.94
N MET A 67 -7.61 -16.25 -14.02
CA MET A 67 -8.64 -15.42 -14.67
C MET A 67 -8.38 -15.18 -16.17
N HIS A 68 -7.59 -16.04 -16.84
CA HIS A 68 -7.32 -15.96 -18.28
C HIS A 68 -6.85 -14.57 -18.75
N HIS A 69 -5.89 -13.99 -18.00
CA HIS A 69 -5.30 -12.67 -18.24
C HIS A 69 -6.21 -11.46 -18.00
N GLU A 70 -7.39 -11.62 -17.39
CA GLU A 70 -8.19 -10.48 -16.96
C GLU A 70 -7.44 -9.69 -15.87
N GLN A 71 -7.44 -8.36 -15.99
CA GLN A 71 -6.76 -7.46 -15.06
C GLN A 71 -7.71 -6.47 -14.40
N ASN A 72 -8.94 -6.37 -14.87
CA ASN A 72 -9.93 -5.44 -14.31
C ASN A 72 -10.56 -6.04 -13.05
N ILE A 73 -10.31 -5.41 -11.89
CA ILE A 73 -10.81 -5.86 -10.60
C ILE A 73 -12.35 -5.88 -10.50
N TYR A 74 -13.05 -5.11 -11.34
CA TYR A 74 -14.51 -5.13 -11.38
C TYR A 74 -15.11 -6.31 -12.17
N LYS A 75 -14.28 -6.97 -12.98
CA LYS A 75 -14.68 -8.20 -13.69
C LYS A 75 -14.32 -9.48 -12.94
N MET A 76 -13.68 -9.33 -11.77
CA MET A 76 -13.39 -10.37 -10.81
C MET A 76 -14.55 -10.46 -9.80
N GLY A 77 -14.37 -11.19 -8.73
CA GLY A 77 -15.31 -11.30 -7.62
C GLY A 77 -15.44 -12.74 -7.16
N GLY A 78 -15.80 -12.97 -5.89
CA GLY A 78 -16.08 -14.31 -5.35
C GLY A 78 -14.90 -15.28 -5.31
N LEU A 79 -13.70 -14.84 -5.71
CA LEU A 79 -12.53 -15.71 -5.91
C LEU A 79 -12.06 -16.40 -4.62
N ARG A 80 -12.46 -15.92 -3.43
CA ARG A 80 -12.06 -16.56 -2.16
C ARG A 80 -12.49 -18.03 -2.05
N LYS A 81 -13.60 -18.41 -2.73
CA LYS A 81 -14.11 -19.79 -2.72
C LYS A 81 -13.35 -20.70 -3.68
N LYS A 82 -12.85 -20.15 -4.77
CA LYS A 82 -12.11 -20.86 -5.82
C LYS A 82 -10.59 -20.85 -5.58
N MET A 83 -10.07 -19.76 -5.00
CA MET A 83 -8.65 -19.52 -4.72
C MET A 83 -8.41 -19.20 -3.23
N PRO A 84 -8.73 -20.13 -2.29
CA PRO A 84 -8.68 -19.83 -0.87
C PRO A 84 -7.28 -19.52 -0.34
N VAL A 85 -6.24 -20.19 -0.83
CA VAL A 85 -4.85 -19.94 -0.42
C VAL A 85 -4.38 -18.58 -0.92
N THR A 86 -4.59 -18.30 -2.21
CA THR A 86 -4.23 -17.00 -2.80
C THR A 86 -4.99 -15.85 -2.11
N ALA A 87 -6.30 -16.03 -1.83
CA ALA A 87 -7.11 -15.05 -1.13
C ALA A 87 -6.59 -14.76 0.30
N ALA A 88 -6.26 -15.81 1.06
CA ALA A 88 -5.74 -15.67 2.41
C ALA A 88 -4.37 -14.95 2.40
N MET A 89 -3.46 -15.34 1.52
CA MET A 89 -2.12 -14.74 1.44
C MET A 89 -2.19 -13.27 0.99
N MET A 90 -2.99 -12.95 -0.02
CA MET A 90 -3.22 -11.55 -0.41
C MET A 90 -3.96 -10.75 0.69
N GLY A 91 -4.83 -11.40 1.47
CA GLY A 91 -5.44 -10.80 2.66
C GLY A 91 -4.39 -10.41 3.71
N ILE A 92 -3.45 -11.30 4.01
CA ILE A 92 -2.31 -11.01 4.91
C ILE A 92 -1.50 -9.81 4.38
N GLY A 93 -1.15 -9.80 3.09
CA GLY A 93 -0.45 -8.68 2.47
C GLY A 93 -1.23 -7.36 2.53
N THR A 94 -2.55 -7.41 2.33
CA THR A 94 -3.45 -6.26 2.44
C THR A 94 -3.50 -5.72 3.86
N LEU A 95 -3.62 -6.57 4.86
CA LEU A 95 -3.61 -6.19 6.27
C LEU A 95 -2.23 -5.65 6.69
N ALA A 96 -1.16 -6.29 6.24
CA ALA A 96 0.20 -5.85 6.53
C ALA A 96 0.47 -4.43 5.99
N ILE A 97 0.21 -4.17 4.72
CA ILE A 97 0.43 -2.82 4.14
C ILE A 97 -0.51 -1.77 4.74
N SER A 98 -1.69 -2.17 5.24
CA SER A 98 -2.64 -1.29 5.93
C SER A 98 -2.17 -0.88 7.33
N GLY A 99 -1.12 -1.51 7.86
CA GLY A 99 -0.60 -1.23 9.20
C GLY A 99 -1.45 -1.84 10.32
N ILE A 100 -2.03 -3.02 10.09
CA ILE A 100 -2.83 -3.73 11.09
C ILE A 100 -1.92 -4.59 11.99
N PRO A 101 -1.98 -4.40 13.33
CA PRO A 101 -1.21 -5.23 14.25
C PRO A 101 -1.65 -6.70 14.20
N PRO A 102 -0.75 -7.66 14.43
CA PRO A 102 0.69 -7.53 14.73
C PRO A 102 1.59 -7.61 13.48
N LEU A 103 1.05 -7.41 12.28
CA LEU A 103 1.72 -7.64 11.01
C LEU A 103 2.90 -6.67 10.78
N ALA A 104 3.83 -7.07 9.91
CA ALA A 104 5.09 -6.39 9.69
C ALA A 104 4.97 -4.90 9.33
N GLY A 105 3.97 -4.54 8.51
CA GLY A 105 3.75 -3.15 8.10
C GLY A 105 3.25 -2.24 9.22
N PHE A 106 2.65 -2.78 10.29
CA PHE A 106 2.30 -2.01 11.48
C PHE A 106 3.57 -1.47 12.15
N TRP A 107 4.49 -2.35 12.53
CA TRP A 107 5.70 -1.97 13.25
C TRP A 107 6.51 -0.92 12.48
N SER A 108 6.77 -1.16 11.20
CA SER A 108 7.61 -0.28 10.39
C SER A 108 6.96 1.05 10.02
N LYS A 109 5.64 1.08 9.77
CA LYS A 109 4.93 2.32 9.44
C LYS A 109 4.71 3.18 10.67
N ASP A 110 4.42 2.55 11.80
CA ASP A 110 4.23 3.25 13.07
C ASP A 110 5.53 3.92 13.53
N GLU A 111 6.67 3.25 13.36
CA GLU A 111 7.98 3.83 13.61
C GLU A 111 8.27 5.07 12.73
N ILE A 112 7.90 5.03 11.44
CA ILE A 112 8.00 6.22 10.57
C ILE A 112 7.14 7.36 11.10
N LEU A 113 5.86 7.09 11.40
CA LEU A 113 4.93 8.11 11.86
C LEU A 113 5.38 8.73 13.19
N ALA A 114 5.83 7.90 14.14
CA ALA A 114 6.33 8.35 15.43
C ALA A 114 7.61 9.19 15.27
N SER A 115 8.55 8.78 14.41
CA SER A 115 9.78 9.50 14.12
C SER A 115 9.53 10.86 13.47
N VAL A 116 8.61 10.93 12.52
CA VAL A 116 8.23 12.19 11.87
C VAL A 116 7.58 13.15 12.88
N PHE A 117 6.71 12.64 13.75
CA PHE A 117 6.07 13.43 14.80
C PHE A 117 7.08 14.00 15.80
N SER A 118 8.07 13.21 16.21
CA SER A 118 9.08 13.62 17.20
C SER A 118 9.97 14.78 16.77
N LYS A 119 10.09 15.05 15.46
CA LYS A 119 10.84 16.21 14.94
C LYS A 119 10.18 17.55 15.26
N GLY A 120 8.87 17.58 15.49
CA GLY A 120 8.14 18.81 15.83
C GLY A 120 8.03 19.83 14.68
N GLY A 121 7.52 21.01 14.99
CA GLY A 121 7.42 22.11 14.02
C GLY A 121 6.63 21.74 12.75
N ILE A 122 7.21 22.00 11.59
CA ILE A 122 6.59 21.70 10.27
C ILE A 122 6.32 20.21 10.07
N TYR A 123 7.05 19.31 10.77
CA TYR A 123 6.88 17.87 10.65
C TYR A 123 5.56 17.37 11.21
N TYR A 124 4.86 18.12 12.08
CA TYR A 124 3.48 17.80 12.45
C TYR A 124 2.54 17.80 11.24
N GLY A 125 2.75 18.73 10.30
CA GLY A 125 2.01 18.78 9.04
C GLY A 125 2.30 17.54 8.16
N PHE A 126 3.57 17.17 8.03
CA PHE A 126 3.96 15.96 7.28
C PHE A 126 3.45 14.68 7.95
N TRP A 127 3.42 14.62 9.29
CA TRP A 127 2.83 13.52 10.03
C TRP A 127 1.32 13.39 9.73
N ALA A 128 0.57 14.49 9.82
CA ALA A 128 -0.88 14.49 9.54
C ALA A 128 -1.18 14.04 8.10
N LEU A 129 -0.40 14.53 7.11
CA LEU A 129 -0.52 14.11 5.71
C LEU A 129 -0.13 12.63 5.52
N SER A 130 0.84 12.13 6.29
CA SER A 130 1.22 10.71 6.28
C SER A 130 0.14 9.83 6.90
N LEU A 131 -0.49 10.26 7.99
CA LEU A 131 -1.61 9.56 8.60
C LEU A 131 -2.80 9.46 7.65
N LEU A 132 -3.11 10.56 6.94
CA LEU A 132 -4.13 10.54 5.88
C LEU A 132 -3.76 9.58 4.74
N ALA A 133 -2.49 9.55 4.30
CA ALA A 133 -2.02 8.61 3.30
C ALA A 133 -2.09 7.15 3.79
N ALA A 134 -1.90 6.90 5.10
CA ALA A 134 -2.06 5.58 5.70
C ALA A 134 -3.53 5.12 5.66
N LEU A 135 -4.48 6.00 6.02
CA LEU A 135 -5.91 5.74 5.88
C LEU A 135 -6.30 5.42 4.43
N MET A 136 -5.83 6.24 3.48
CA MET A 136 -6.07 6.00 2.05
C MET A 136 -5.45 4.68 1.58
N THR A 137 -4.29 4.30 2.13
CA THR A 137 -3.64 3.01 1.84
C THR A 137 -4.53 1.84 2.24
N ALA A 138 -5.04 1.85 3.47
CA ALA A 138 -5.95 0.82 3.96
C ALA A 138 -7.24 0.78 3.13
N PHE A 139 -7.77 1.93 2.76
CA PHE A 139 -8.97 2.02 1.92
C PHE A 139 -8.78 1.39 0.54
N TYR A 140 -7.74 1.78 -0.23
CA TYR A 140 -7.60 1.23 -1.58
C TYR A 140 -7.14 -0.24 -1.58
N MET A 141 -6.38 -0.66 -0.58
CA MET A 141 -6.01 -2.07 -0.46
C MET A 141 -7.19 -2.94 -0.01
N GLY A 142 -8.00 -2.44 0.91
CA GLY A 142 -9.29 -3.07 1.27
C GLY A 142 -10.22 -3.20 0.06
N ARG A 143 -10.42 -2.09 -0.69
CA ARG A 143 -11.18 -2.10 -1.96
C ARG A 143 -10.64 -3.16 -2.93
N HIS A 144 -9.32 -3.18 -3.14
CA HIS A 144 -8.64 -4.12 -4.03
C HIS A 144 -8.95 -5.58 -3.66
N TRP A 145 -8.77 -5.95 -2.39
CA TRP A 145 -9.00 -7.31 -1.92
C TRP A 145 -10.50 -7.68 -1.93
N LEU A 146 -11.37 -6.77 -1.47
CA LEU A 146 -12.82 -7.01 -1.39
C LEU A 146 -13.44 -7.21 -2.77
N LEU A 147 -13.07 -6.41 -3.77
CA LEU A 147 -13.60 -6.52 -5.13
C LEU A 147 -13.17 -7.82 -5.81
N ILE A 148 -11.95 -8.30 -5.55
CA ILE A 148 -11.42 -9.52 -6.17
C ILE A 148 -11.97 -10.77 -5.50
N PHE A 149 -12.02 -10.80 -4.17
CA PHE A 149 -12.25 -12.03 -3.43
C PHE A 149 -13.63 -12.15 -2.78
N VAL A 150 -14.30 -11.05 -2.47
CA VAL A 150 -15.54 -11.06 -1.65
C VAL A 150 -16.77 -10.64 -2.40
N LYS A 151 -16.70 -9.58 -3.21
CA LYS A 151 -17.82 -9.10 -3.99
C LYS A 151 -18.38 -10.22 -4.86
N GLU A 152 -19.69 -10.21 -5.11
CA GLU A 152 -20.33 -11.17 -6.04
C GLU A 152 -19.63 -11.14 -7.41
N PRO A 153 -19.38 -12.31 -8.01
CA PRO A 153 -18.71 -12.40 -9.30
C PRO A 153 -19.57 -11.77 -10.40
N SER A 154 -18.91 -11.08 -11.32
CA SER A 154 -19.58 -10.51 -12.51
C SER A 154 -19.63 -11.49 -13.70
N ASN A 155 -18.88 -12.58 -13.64
CA ASN A 155 -18.79 -13.63 -14.65
C ASN A 155 -18.88 -15.01 -13.98
N GLU A 156 -19.16 -16.04 -14.77
CA GLU A 156 -19.08 -17.42 -14.31
C GLU A 156 -17.65 -17.79 -13.92
N LEU A 157 -17.50 -18.43 -12.76
CA LEU A 157 -16.20 -18.83 -12.19
C LEU A 157 -15.92 -20.33 -12.34
N ASP A 158 -16.63 -21.04 -13.21
CA ASP A 158 -16.55 -22.50 -13.28
C ASP A 158 -15.17 -23.02 -13.71
N SER A 159 -14.46 -22.27 -14.55
CA SER A 159 -13.10 -22.59 -14.99
C SER A 159 -12.01 -22.15 -14.03
N VAL A 160 -12.32 -21.37 -12.99
CA VAL A 160 -11.33 -20.83 -12.06
C VAL A 160 -11.05 -21.82 -10.93
N ASN A 161 -9.77 -22.11 -10.71
CA ASN A 161 -9.30 -22.97 -9.63
C ASN A 161 -8.20 -22.27 -8.82
N GLU A 162 -7.75 -22.90 -7.73
CA GLU A 162 -6.56 -22.40 -7.02
C GLU A 162 -5.32 -22.48 -7.90
N ALA A 163 -4.47 -21.47 -7.80
CA ALA A 163 -3.22 -21.42 -8.57
C ALA A 163 -2.30 -22.62 -8.28
N PRO A 164 -1.48 -23.06 -9.24
CA PRO A 164 -0.59 -24.20 -9.09
C PRO A 164 0.34 -24.09 -7.88
N LYS A 165 0.77 -25.25 -7.34
CA LYS A 165 1.63 -25.30 -6.14
C LYS A 165 2.95 -24.54 -6.26
N ASN A 166 3.50 -24.42 -7.47
CA ASN A 166 4.70 -23.64 -7.76
C ASN A 166 4.46 -22.12 -7.61
N MET A 167 3.22 -21.65 -7.69
CA MET A 167 2.85 -20.26 -7.41
C MET A 167 2.40 -20.07 -5.95
N THR A 168 1.61 -20.98 -5.39
CA THR A 168 1.06 -20.84 -4.02
C THR A 168 2.11 -21.03 -2.93
N ARG A 169 3.11 -21.91 -3.11
CA ARG A 169 4.18 -22.10 -2.12
C ARG A 169 5.00 -20.84 -1.83
N PRO A 170 5.48 -20.08 -2.84
CA PRO A 170 6.12 -18.78 -2.59
C PRO A 170 5.19 -17.79 -1.90
N LEU A 171 3.87 -17.78 -2.20
CA LEU A 171 2.91 -16.91 -1.52
C LEU A 171 2.83 -17.23 -0.03
N ILE A 172 2.76 -18.52 0.34
CA ILE A 172 2.72 -18.92 1.76
C ILE A 172 3.99 -18.48 2.48
N LEU A 173 5.16 -18.68 1.88
CA LEU A 173 6.43 -18.26 2.46
C LEU A 173 6.49 -16.75 2.68
N LEU A 174 6.13 -15.96 1.67
CA LEU A 174 6.09 -14.51 1.77
C LEU A 174 5.01 -14.02 2.74
N GLY A 175 3.89 -14.74 2.85
CA GLY A 175 2.85 -14.49 3.85
C GLY A 175 3.38 -14.64 5.27
N LEU A 176 4.11 -15.71 5.55
CA LEU A 176 4.76 -15.91 6.85
C LEU A 176 5.75 -14.79 7.17
N PHE A 177 6.61 -14.41 6.22
CA PHE A 177 7.50 -13.27 6.41
C PHE A 177 6.72 -11.95 6.61
N SER A 178 5.61 -11.74 5.91
CA SER A 178 4.77 -10.54 6.09
C SER A 178 4.12 -10.46 7.48
N ILE A 179 3.99 -11.59 8.17
CA ILE A 179 3.54 -11.64 9.56
C ILE A 179 4.70 -11.36 10.51
N PHE A 180 5.84 -12.07 10.35
CA PHE A 180 6.86 -12.17 11.39
C PHE A 180 8.05 -11.22 11.22
N ILE A 181 8.40 -10.79 10.01
CA ILE A 181 9.58 -9.96 9.76
C ILE A 181 9.54 -8.60 10.50
N GLY A 182 8.35 -8.12 10.86
CA GLY A 182 8.19 -6.90 11.64
C GLY A 182 8.77 -6.99 13.04
N PHE A 183 8.89 -8.19 13.60
CA PHE A 183 9.44 -8.39 14.95
C PHE A 183 10.95 -8.18 15.06
N ILE A 184 11.66 -8.04 13.92
CA ILE A 184 13.11 -7.75 13.93
C ILE A 184 13.43 -6.34 14.48
N ASN A 185 12.45 -5.42 14.46
CA ASN A 185 12.61 -4.07 15.02
C ASN A 185 11.29 -3.62 15.63
N THR A 186 11.12 -3.90 16.92
CA THR A 186 9.95 -3.53 17.71
C THR A 186 10.39 -2.71 18.92
N PRO A 187 9.50 -2.03 19.65
CA PRO A 187 9.85 -1.33 20.88
C PRO A 187 10.51 -2.23 21.94
N PHE A 188 10.38 -3.55 21.81
CA PHE A 188 10.96 -4.54 22.73
C PHE A 188 12.23 -5.20 22.20
N PHE A 189 12.47 -5.15 20.90
CA PHE A 189 13.63 -5.78 20.25
C PHE A 189 14.15 -4.93 19.09
N HIS A 190 15.31 -4.29 19.26
CA HIS A 190 15.96 -3.37 18.34
C HIS A 190 17.04 -4.08 17.50
N GLY A 191 16.72 -5.21 16.86
CA GLY A 191 17.70 -6.02 16.14
C GLY A 191 18.27 -5.32 14.92
N LEU A 192 17.40 -4.73 14.09
CA LEU A 192 17.82 -4.01 12.89
C LEU A 192 18.55 -2.71 13.22
N GLU A 193 18.06 -1.98 14.25
CA GLU A 193 18.70 -0.75 14.71
C GLU A 193 20.16 -1.01 15.14
N LYS A 194 20.44 -2.09 15.89
CA LYS A 194 21.80 -2.45 16.29
C LYS A 194 22.71 -2.70 15.09
N VAL A 195 22.28 -3.49 14.13
CA VAL A 195 23.05 -3.81 12.92
C VAL A 195 23.33 -2.54 12.11
N LEU A 196 22.35 -1.67 11.96
CA LEU A 196 22.52 -0.44 11.18
C LEU A 196 23.37 0.60 11.91
N HIS A 197 23.27 0.69 13.24
CA HIS A 197 24.07 1.61 14.03
C HIS A 197 25.57 1.30 13.95
N GLU A 198 25.94 0.03 13.91
CA GLU A 198 27.34 -0.38 13.72
C GLU A 198 27.85 -0.06 12.30
N THR A 199 26.97 -0.01 11.32
CA THR A 199 27.30 0.23 9.90
C THR A 199 27.24 1.72 9.53
N LEU A 200 26.28 2.45 10.07
CA LEU A 200 26.04 3.87 9.80
C LEU A 200 26.75 4.73 10.87
N TYR A 201 28.05 4.88 10.76
CA TYR A 201 28.86 5.71 11.65
C TYR A 201 28.35 7.16 11.61
N ASN A 202 28.04 7.76 12.78
CA ASN A 202 27.57 9.15 12.96
C ASN A 202 26.09 9.45 12.51
N VAL A 203 25.23 8.47 12.36
CA VAL A 203 23.81 8.76 12.19
C VAL A 203 23.15 8.94 13.54
N GLU A 204 22.63 10.14 13.81
CA GLU A 204 21.79 10.39 14.98
C GLU A 204 20.56 9.48 14.92
N VAL A 205 20.40 8.63 15.93
CA VAL A 205 19.16 7.84 16.09
C VAL A 205 18.03 8.79 16.45
N THR A 206 16.98 8.79 15.68
CA THR A 206 15.78 9.60 15.98
C THR A 206 15.15 9.09 17.26
N HIS A 207 15.16 9.89 18.32
CA HIS A 207 14.51 9.51 19.57
C HIS A 207 12.99 9.45 19.38
N LEU A 208 12.45 8.26 19.50
CA LEU A 208 11.00 8.07 19.47
C LEU A 208 10.35 8.70 20.71
N PRO A 209 9.14 9.24 20.59
CA PRO A 209 8.36 9.68 21.75
C PRO A 209 8.18 8.50 22.71
N LYS A 210 8.15 8.78 24.00
CA LYS A 210 8.01 7.75 25.04
C LYS A 210 6.64 7.85 25.74
N GLY A 211 6.26 6.77 26.41
CA GLY A 211 5.07 6.72 27.23
C GLY A 211 3.76 6.94 26.48
N ILE A 212 2.92 7.79 27.03
CA ILE A 212 1.54 8.05 26.55
C ILE A 212 1.52 8.59 25.11
N THR A 213 2.48 9.44 24.73
CA THR A 213 2.53 10.01 23.37
C THR A 213 2.73 8.93 22.32
N LEU A 214 3.65 7.98 22.53
CA LEU A 214 3.86 6.87 21.61
C LEU A 214 2.60 6.01 21.48
N ALA A 215 1.94 5.71 22.62
CA ALA A 215 0.70 4.94 22.63
C ALA A 215 -0.44 5.63 21.85
N VAL A 216 -0.59 6.95 21.99
CA VAL A 216 -1.60 7.74 21.25
C VAL A 216 -1.30 7.73 19.75
N LEU A 217 -0.04 7.89 19.33
CA LEU A 217 0.34 7.85 17.92
C LEU A 217 0.07 6.47 17.31
N ALA A 218 0.42 5.39 18.01
CA ALA A 218 0.12 4.03 17.61
C ALA A 218 -1.40 3.80 17.49
N PHE A 219 -2.18 4.27 18.45
CA PHE A 219 -3.64 4.17 18.39
C PHE A 219 -4.24 4.92 17.20
N LEU A 220 -3.73 6.11 16.88
CA LEU A 220 -4.17 6.88 15.70
C LEU A 220 -3.80 6.18 14.39
N SER A 221 -2.63 5.59 14.29
CA SER A 221 -2.22 4.85 13.10
C SER A 221 -3.02 3.57 12.90
N ILE A 222 -3.28 2.81 13.97
CA ILE A 222 -4.17 1.65 13.97
C ILE A 222 -5.59 2.06 13.57
N GLY A 223 -6.10 3.13 14.18
CA GLY A 223 -7.42 3.69 13.87
C GLY A 223 -7.56 4.08 12.40
N ALA A 224 -6.54 4.70 11.80
CA ALA A 224 -6.53 5.04 10.38
C ALA A 224 -6.58 3.77 9.51
N GLY A 225 -5.84 2.70 9.87
CA GLY A 225 -5.86 1.42 9.19
C GLY A 225 -7.25 0.76 9.21
N PHE A 226 -7.83 0.61 10.39
CA PHE A 226 -9.17 0.03 10.53
C PHE A 226 -10.26 0.86 9.87
N THR A 227 -10.22 2.20 10.02
CA THR A 227 -11.18 3.11 9.38
C THR A 227 -11.12 3.00 7.86
N GLY A 228 -9.91 2.95 7.27
CA GLY A 228 -9.75 2.78 5.82
C GLY A 228 -10.34 1.47 5.31
N LEU A 229 -10.08 0.35 5.99
CA LEU A 229 -10.64 -0.96 5.66
C LEU A 229 -12.17 -0.99 5.83
N ALA A 230 -12.69 -0.43 6.92
CA ALA A 230 -14.12 -0.35 7.19
C ALA A 230 -14.85 0.49 6.13
N LEU A 231 -14.31 1.64 5.74
CA LEU A 231 -14.86 2.46 4.67
C LEU A 231 -14.88 1.70 3.33
N ALA A 232 -13.82 0.94 3.02
CA ALA A 232 -13.82 0.11 1.82
C ALA A 232 -14.92 -0.95 1.86
N TYR A 233 -15.11 -1.64 2.98
CA TYR A 233 -16.17 -2.61 3.17
C TYR A 233 -17.57 -2.00 3.04
N LEU A 234 -17.83 -0.89 3.74
CA LEU A 234 -19.12 -0.19 3.70
C LEU A 234 -19.49 0.30 2.29
N ILE A 235 -18.51 0.76 1.52
CA ILE A 235 -18.75 1.30 0.18
C ILE A 235 -18.92 0.19 -0.87
N TYR A 236 -18.07 -0.85 -0.84
CA TYR A 236 -18.00 -1.81 -1.96
C TYR A 236 -18.75 -3.10 -1.72
N ILE A 237 -19.02 -3.48 -0.48
CA ILE A 237 -19.77 -4.70 -0.13
C ILE A 237 -21.15 -4.36 0.37
N PHE A 238 -21.27 -3.42 1.32
CA PHE A 238 -22.56 -3.04 1.91
C PHE A 238 -23.33 -2.04 1.03
N ASP A 239 -22.65 -1.44 0.03
CA ASP A 239 -23.22 -0.43 -0.89
C ASP A 239 -23.99 0.69 -0.17
N ILE A 240 -23.37 1.30 0.82
CA ILE A 240 -23.97 2.32 1.70
C ILE A 240 -24.58 3.49 0.89
N PHE A 241 -23.97 3.83 -0.24
CA PHE A 241 -24.46 4.91 -1.11
C PHE A 241 -25.72 4.51 -1.88
N GLY A 242 -25.82 3.26 -2.33
CA GLY A 242 -27.04 2.72 -2.93
C GLY A 242 -28.14 2.59 -1.89
N TYR A 243 -27.81 2.09 -0.69
CA TYR A 243 -28.75 1.95 0.41
C TYR A 243 -29.38 3.30 0.83
N PHE A 244 -28.58 4.35 0.99
CA PHE A 244 -29.07 5.69 1.33
C PHE A 244 -29.46 6.53 0.11
N LYS A 245 -29.43 5.99 -1.11
CA LYS A 245 -29.71 6.69 -2.38
C LYS A 245 -28.90 8.01 -2.53
N ILE A 246 -27.70 8.07 -1.94
CA ILE A 246 -26.86 9.24 -1.97
C ILE A 246 -26.19 9.36 -3.34
N LYS A 247 -26.65 10.29 -4.17
CA LYS A 247 -25.97 10.66 -5.41
C LYS A 247 -24.88 11.68 -5.08
N ILE A 248 -23.62 11.26 -5.08
CA ILE A 248 -22.49 12.19 -4.91
C ILE A 248 -21.93 12.55 -6.30
N PRO A 249 -22.39 13.65 -6.93
CA PRO A 249 -21.86 14.08 -8.25
C PRO A 249 -20.37 14.37 -8.20
N PHE A 250 -19.88 14.78 -7.04
CA PHE A 250 -18.47 15.04 -6.74
C PHE A 250 -17.56 13.80 -6.93
N LEU A 251 -18.03 12.58 -6.66
CA LEU A 251 -17.25 11.35 -6.91
C LEU A 251 -16.93 11.13 -8.39
N LYS A 252 -17.84 11.49 -9.30
CA LYS A 252 -17.56 11.44 -10.75
C LYS A 252 -16.49 12.45 -11.16
N GLN A 253 -16.52 13.65 -10.56
CA GLN A 253 -15.51 14.69 -10.81
C GLN A 253 -14.15 14.29 -10.23
N ILE A 254 -14.11 13.74 -9.01
CA ILE A 254 -12.89 13.20 -8.39
C ILE A 254 -12.30 12.07 -9.25
N LYS A 255 -13.12 11.13 -9.73
CA LYS A 255 -12.66 10.04 -10.60
C LYS A 255 -12.11 10.55 -11.94
N LYS A 256 -12.72 11.58 -12.49
CA LYS A 256 -12.22 12.25 -13.70
C LYS A 256 -10.93 13.00 -13.41
N LEU A 257 -10.88 13.81 -12.36
CA LEU A 257 -9.71 14.57 -11.94
C LEU A 257 -8.51 13.66 -11.65
N SER A 258 -8.75 12.54 -10.97
CA SER A 258 -7.73 11.54 -10.68
C SER A 258 -7.20 10.85 -11.94
N LYS A 259 -8.07 10.55 -12.92
CA LYS A 259 -7.64 10.04 -14.22
C LYS A 259 -6.87 11.10 -15.02
N ASP A 260 -7.23 12.36 -14.89
CA ASP A 260 -6.62 13.49 -15.61
C ASP A 260 -5.33 14.00 -14.92
N VAL A 261 -5.27 14.06 -13.60
CA VAL A 261 -4.06 14.38 -12.82
C VAL A 261 -3.00 13.28 -12.99
N LEU A 262 -3.41 12.04 -13.23
CA LEU A 262 -2.55 10.93 -13.59
C LEU A 262 -2.14 10.92 -15.07
N ASN A 263 -2.52 11.89 -15.85
CA ASN A 263 -1.84 12.24 -17.10
C ASN A 263 -0.38 12.73 -16.86
N LEU A 264 0.21 12.39 -15.69
CA LEU A 264 1.68 12.35 -15.51
C LEU A 264 2.35 11.58 -16.65
N ASN A 265 1.69 10.57 -17.21
CA ASN A 265 2.11 9.93 -18.46
C ASN A 265 2.11 10.89 -19.66
N LYS A 266 1.16 11.83 -19.78
CA LYS A 266 1.19 12.86 -20.82
C LYS A 266 2.28 13.88 -20.54
N ILE A 267 2.45 14.29 -19.29
CA ILE A 267 3.50 15.23 -18.87
C ILE A 267 4.87 14.56 -19.02
N GLY A 268 5.02 13.32 -18.57
CA GLY A 268 6.22 12.52 -18.77
C GLY A 268 6.55 12.30 -20.25
N ASN A 269 5.57 11.96 -21.08
CA ASN A 269 5.74 11.87 -22.54
C ASN A 269 6.08 13.22 -23.18
N LEU A 270 5.52 14.32 -22.69
CA LEU A 270 5.81 15.65 -23.22
C LEU A 270 7.24 16.09 -22.85
N ILE A 271 7.63 15.91 -21.59
CA ILE A 271 8.94 16.37 -21.09
C ILE A 271 10.06 15.39 -21.49
N PHE A 272 9.89 14.11 -21.21
CA PHE A 272 10.97 13.14 -21.42
C PHE A 272 10.98 12.59 -22.86
N VAL A 273 9.86 12.06 -23.38
CA VAL A 273 9.89 11.40 -24.70
C VAL A 273 9.99 12.41 -25.81
N LYS A 274 9.17 13.47 -25.83
CA LYS A 274 9.26 14.51 -26.86
C LYS A 274 10.50 15.39 -26.69
N GLY A 275 10.90 15.71 -25.43
CA GLY A 275 12.11 16.44 -25.15
C GLY A 275 13.37 15.69 -25.60
N MET A 276 13.50 14.41 -25.24
CA MET A 276 14.61 13.55 -25.69
C MET A 276 14.63 13.35 -27.22
N LYS A 277 13.46 13.12 -27.85
CA LYS A 277 13.37 13.03 -29.31
C LYS A 277 13.77 14.33 -30.00
N SER A 278 13.43 15.49 -29.44
CA SER A 278 13.84 16.79 -29.94
C SER A 278 15.36 16.99 -29.81
N LEU A 279 15.92 16.59 -28.66
CA LEU A 279 17.35 16.65 -28.40
C LEU A 279 18.13 15.74 -29.35
N SER A 280 17.70 14.46 -29.48
CA SER A 280 18.36 13.50 -30.36
C SER A 280 18.35 13.94 -31.84
N ARG A 281 17.27 14.58 -32.30
CA ARG A 281 17.21 15.16 -33.67
C ARG A 281 18.15 16.34 -33.87
N LYS A 282 18.47 17.10 -32.79
CA LYS A 282 19.42 18.21 -32.85
C LYS A 282 20.87 17.77 -32.78
N VAL A 283 21.13 16.57 -32.20
CA VAL A 283 22.49 16.02 -32.09
C VAL A 283 22.83 15.12 -33.29
N ALA A 284 21.84 14.65 -34.03
CA ALA A 284 22.00 13.78 -35.20
C ALA A 284 22.15 14.59 -36.53
N VAL A 285 22.31 15.92 -36.47
CA VAL A 285 22.69 16.81 -37.56
C VAL A 285 24.10 17.32 -37.26
#